data_0f729326ca93407004dde733a10a7641
#
_entry.id   0f729326ca93407004dde733a10a7641
#
_cell.length_a   1.000
_cell.length_b   1.000
_cell.length_c   1.000
_cell.angle_alpha   90.00
_cell.angle_beta   90.00
_cell.angle_gamma   90.00
#
_symmetry.space_group_name_H-M   'P 1'
#
loop_
_entity.id
_entity.type
_entity.pdbx_description
1 polymer ?
#
loop_
_entity_poly.entity_id
_entity_poly.type
_entity_poly.pdbx_seq_one_letter_code
_entity_poly.pdbx_strand_id
1 'polypeptide(L)'
;DYENYVTQLKMAEGIEEKELKITKEITQSQFLRYILRNSPDFNRDERVSPPEEGFVNISGIMPYADYANIALKIGIIDLPENKRFNPKAKINKIEGLKMVFDLYGLSASRLLTLDHTYEDVDKNAWYIPYIAKGMDLELIDPEELNIFGTQSNLTIQDTARMLVEINNVLANQRQPQEIYLGSPNIEKIDILYDVYEKVQKHYFYNEEIKNDELIYKAISGLVNSLGDNYSVFNTPVDTEEFMKHNTGEFQGVGMWIERNGDYTGVAGVIPDSPAEKENLKVGDIILKIDGVDAKGWDPMKVANTIKGPAGTNVTLLIKKHADGRQVNVTLTRAHIEMKFVEGEILDNYYAYFDISQFPQDLKNDFDEIAAKIVSNRTRGIILDLRNNPGGYVTAAEDLLSYFLEKEDTMYYLDYKSNDRLARAKETGIYAGKHPVVVLTDSSSASASEIVTSALKDHGIATIIGDKTFGKGVAQQVYFYDDGSSLKLTIAEWLGPNKTRINDSGIEPDIHILDREDTTKDEVIEKALRYLKNVR
;
A
#
# COMPACT_ATOMS: atom_id res chain seq x y z
N ASP A 1 -27.63 -6.41 20.91
CA ASP A 1 -28.93 -6.12 21.54
C ASP A 1 -29.80 -5.30 20.57
N TYR A 2 -30.37 -6.02 19.58
CA TYR A 2 -31.15 -5.44 18.48
C TYR A 2 -32.35 -4.60 18.94
N GLU A 3 -32.99 -4.97 20.06
CA GLU A 3 -34.13 -4.21 20.61
C GLU A 3 -33.71 -2.83 21.12
N ASN A 4 -32.55 -2.71 21.75
CA ASN A 4 -32.02 -1.43 22.22
C ASN A 4 -31.65 -0.53 21.03
N TYR A 5 -31.12 -1.12 19.97
CA TYR A 5 -30.72 -0.38 18.78
C TYR A 5 -31.92 0.09 17.95
N VAL A 6 -32.94 -0.77 17.81
CA VAL A 6 -34.23 -0.38 17.23
C VAL A 6 -34.84 0.75 18.05
N THR A 7 -34.72 0.73 19.37
CA THR A 7 -35.19 1.81 20.26
C THR A 7 -34.42 3.12 20.03
N GLN A 8 -33.11 3.09 19.84
CA GLN A 8 -32.29 4.26 19.53
C GLN A 8 -32.59 4.83 18.11
N LEU A 9 -32.82 3.97 17.11
CA LEU A 9 -33.28 4.39 15.79
C LEU A 9 -34.65 5.07 15.87
N LYS A 10 -35.56 4.61 16.73
CA LYS A 10 -36.88 5.21 17.01
C LYS A 10 -36.75 6.61 17.59
N MET A 11 -35.91 6.79 18.62
CA MET A 11 -35.71 8.08 19.27
C MET A 11 -35.13 9.12 18.29
N ALA A 12 -34.34 8.70 17.31
CA ALA A 12 -33.80 9.57 16.29
C ALA A 12 -34.85 10.07 15.28
N GLU A 13 -35.99 9.39 15.15
CA GLU A 13 -37.08 9.75 14.20
C GLU A 13 -38.28 10.42 14.87
N GLY A 14 -38.38 10.47 16.21
CA GLY A 14 -39.54 11.01 16.90
C GLY A 14 -40.81 10.13 16.74
N ILE A 15 -40.64 8.83 16.48
CA ILE A 15 -41.73 7.85 16.32
C ILE A 15 -42.06 7.20 17.66
N GLU A 16 -43.32 7.20 18.04
CA GLU A 16 -43.78 6.55 19.25
C GLU A 16 -43.68 5.01 19.15
N GLU A 17 -43.34 4.36 20.27
CA GLU A 17 -42.98 2.94 20.40
C GLU A 17 -44.03 1.95 19.86
N LYS A 18 -45.28 2.36 19.78
CA LYS A 18 -46.44 1.51 19.39
C LYS A 18 -46.59 1.29 17.87
N GLU A 19 -45.89 2.01 17.01
CA GLU A 19 -46.15 2.03 15.56
C GLU A 19 -45.07 1.33 14.71
N LEU A 20 -43.98 0.85 15.26
CA LEU A 20 -42.92 0.25 14.48
C LEU A 20 -43.12 -1.24 14.24
N LYS A 21 -43.49 -1.58 13.00
CA LYS A 21 -43.35 -2.96 12.51
C LYS A 21 -41.92 -3.14 12.03
N ILE A 22 -41.08 -3.84 12.80
CA ILE A 22 -39.66 -4.13 12.48
C ILE A 22 -39.49 -4.85 11.14
N THR A 23 -40.51 -5.59 10.71
CA THR A 23 -40.61 -6.26 9.39
C THR A 23 -41.01 -5.33 8.25
N LYS A 24 -41.17 -4.03 8.49
CA LYS A 24 -41.48 -3.06 7.44
C LYS A 24 -40.27 -2.82 6.55
N GLU A 25 -40.49 -2.91 5.25
CA GLU A 25 -39.47 -2.57 4.25
C GLU A 25 -39.05 -1.11 4.34
N ILE A 26 -37.76 -0.88 4.30
CA ILE A 26 -37.13 0.45 4.37
C ILE A 26 -37.07 1.10 2.99
N THR A 27 -37.11 2.43 2.94
CA THR A 27 -36.89 3.18 1.71
C THR A 27 -35.42 3.60 1.57
N GLN A 28 -34.97 3.87 0.34
CA GLN A 28 -33.61 4.31 0.06
C GLN A 28 -33.22 5.56 0.88
N SER A 29 -34.12 6.54 0.99
CA SER A 29 -33.83 7.73 1.79
C SER A 29 -33.70 7.46 3.28
N GLN A 30 -34.50 6.53 3.83
CA GLN A 30 -34.39 6.11 5.22
C GLN A 30 -33.09 5.33 5.47
N PHE A 31 -32.76 4.40 4.56
CA PHE A 31 -31.55 3.61 4.65
C PHE A 31 -30.29 4.49 4.63
N LEU A 32 -30.18 5.40 3.65
CA LEU A 32 -29.07 6.36 3.57
C LEU A 32 -28.96 7.20 4.85
N ARG A 33 -30.08 7.67 5.39
CA ARG A 33 -30.10 8.41 6.64
C ARG A 33 -29.53 7.58 7.79
N TYR A 34 -29.88 6.30 7.89
CA TYR A 34 -29.42 5.45 8.99
C TYR A 34 -27.95 5.10 8.87
N ILE A 35 -27.48 4.66 7.70
CA ILE A 35 -26.08 4.28 7.53
C ILE A 35 -25.14 5.49 7.66
N LEU A 36 -25.48 6.64 7.08
CA LEU A 36 -24.66 7.85 7.19
C LEU A 36 -24.60 8.38 8.63
N ARG A 37 -25.73 8.44 9.35
CA ARG A 37 -25.75 8.91 10.74
C ARG A 37 -24.96 8.03 11.71
N ASN A 38 -24.77 6.77 11.38
CA ASN A 38 -23.99 5.83 12.18
C ASN A 38 -22.54 5.73 11.71
N SER A 39 -22.18 6.35 10.57
CA SER A 39 -20.79 6.42 10.15
C SER A 39 -20.00 7.34 11.08
N PRO A 40 -18.81 6.91 11.55
CA PRO A 40 -17.95 7.71 12.41
C PRO A 40 -17.49 9.01 11.76
N ASP A 41 -17.46 9.04 10.42
CA ASP A 41 -16.98 10.18 9.63
C ASP A 41 -18.10 11.18 9.29
N PHE A 42 -19.32 10.91 9.74
CA PHE A 42 -20.47 11.77 9.43
C PHE A 42 -20.61 12.93 10.43
N ASN A 43 -20.30 14.14 9.98
CA ASN A 43 -20.56 15.36 10.76
C ASN A 43 -22.03 15.83 10.58
N ARG A 44 -22.81 15.77 11.68
CA ARG A 44 -24.25 16.12 11.68
C ARG A 44 -24.54 17.59 11.37
N ASP A 45 -23.57 18.45 11.60
CA ASP A 45 -23.71 19.90 11.48
C ASP A 45 -23.22 20.45 10.12
N GLU A 46 -22.65 19.60 9.28
CA GLU A 46 -22.12 19.99 7.99
C GLU A 46 -23.23 20.06 6.93
N ARG A 47 -23.58 21.27 6.52
CA ARG A 47 -24.40 21.47 5.31
C ARG A 47 -23.55 21.24 4.08
N VAL A 48 -23.74 20.09 3.45
CA VAL A 48 -23.01 19.75 2.23
C VAL A 48 -23.61 20.50 1.05
N SER A 49 -22.80 21.32 0.39
CA SER A 49 -23.17 21.90 -0.91
C SER A 49 -23.49 20.78 -1.90
N PRO A 50 -24.57 20.89 -2.69
CA PRO A 50 -24.85 19.93 -3.74
C PRO A 50 -23.61 19.74 -4.64
N PRO A 51 -23.33 18.52 -5.10
CA PRO A 51 -22.25 18.30 -6.07
C PRO A 51 -22.53 19.07 -7.36
N GLU A 52 -21.49 19.43 -8.12
CA GLU A 52 -21.61 20.18 -9.38
C GLU A 52 -22.58 19.50 -10.36
N GLU A 53 -22.55 18.18 -10.44
CA GLU A 53 -23.59 17.38 -11.06
C GLU A 53 -24.39 16.65 -9.98
N GLY A 54 -25.62 17.06 -9.75
CA GLY A 54 -26.49 16.55 -8.70
C GLY A 54 -27.91 16.23 -9.17
N PHE A 55 -28.73 15.79 -8.23
CA PHE A 55 -30.13 15.49 -8.51
C PHE A 55 -30.96 16.76 -8.83
N VAL A 56 -31.69 16.71 -9.92
CA VAL A 56 -32.51 17.86 -10.37
C VAL A 56 -33.84 18.04 -9.60
N ASN A 57 -34.25 17.04 -8.83
CA ASN A 57 -35.50 17.03 -8.09
C ASN A 57 -35.34 17.12 -6.57
N ILE A 58 -34.13 17.39 -6.07
CA ILE A 58 -33.86 17.58 -4.64
C ILE A 58 -33.71 19.08 -4.35
N SER A 59 -34.46 19.56 -3.36
CA SER A 59 -34.36 20.91 -2.81
C SER A 59 -33.81 20.82 -1.40
N GLY A 60 -32.93 21.72 -0.99
CA GLY A 60 -32.30 21.73 0.34
C GLY A 60 -33.28 21.84 1.53
N ILE A 61 -34.59 22.00 1.25
CA ILE A 61 -35.66 22.01 2.27
C ILE A 61 -36.15 20.58 2.58
N MET A 62 -35.79 19.60 1.73
CA MET A 62 -36.27 18.22 1.89
C MET A 62 -35.47 17.48 2.96
N PRO A 63 -36.12 16.75 3.90
CA PRO A 63 -35.42 16.09 5.03
C PRO A 63 -34.35 15.05 4.65
N TYR A 64 -34.36 14.59 3.40
CA TYR A 64 -33.41 13.60 2.87
C TYR A 64 -32.38 14.22 1.92
N ALA A 65 -32.46 15.53 1.64
CA ALA A 65 -31.61 16.18 0.63
C ALA A 65 -30.12 16.04 0.95
N ASP A 66 -29.75 16.32 2.19
CA ASP A 66 -28.36 16.25 2.63
C ASP A 66 -27.79 14.82 2.51
N TYR A 67 -28.56 13.82 2.94
CA TYR A 67 -28.11 12.41 2.87
C TYR A 67 -27.96 11.92 1.43
N ALA A 68 -28.87 12.29 0.52
CA ALA A 68 -28.78 11.92 -0.88
C ALA A 68 -27.58 12.61 -1.58
N ASN A 69 -27.35 13.89 -1.28
CA ASN A 69 -26.24 14.65 -1.84
C ASN A 69 -24.88 14.15 -1.30
N ILE A 70 -24.81 13.84 -0.01
CA ILE A 70 -23.61 13.24 0.59
C ILE A 70 -23.32 11.89 -0.04
N ALA A 71 -24.31 10.99 -0.10
CA ALA A 71 -24.17 9.66 -0.67
C ALA A 71 -23.71 9.70 -2.14
N LEU A 72 -24.19 10.68 -2.92
CA LEU A 72 -23.72 10.90 -4.29
C LEU A 72 -22.27 11.42 -4.32
N LYS A 73 -21.95 12.39 -3.48
CA LYS A 73 -20.62 13.03 -3.41
C LYS A 73 -19.52 12.02 -3.04
N ILE A 74 -19.81 11.10 -2.12
CA ILE A 74 -18.85 10.07 -1.67
C ILE A 74 -18.95 8.76 -2.46
N GLY A 75 -19.78 8.73 -3.51
CA GLY A 75 -19.86 7.60 -4.45
C GLY A 75 -20.60 6.37 -3.97
N ILE A 76 -21.39 6.46 -2.87
CA ILE A 76 -22.21 5.33 -2.36
C ILE A 76 -23.40 5.05 -3.27
N ILE A 77 -23.93 6.08 -3.91
CA ILE A 77 -24.98 5.98 -4.93
C ILE A 77 -24.56 6.67 -6.22
N ASP A 78 -24.99 6.11 -7.33
CA ASP A 78 -24.75 6.70 -8.65
C ASP A 78 -25.83 7.73 -9.02
N LEU A 79 -25.44 8.70 -9.84
CA LEU A 79 -26.40 9.64 -10.42
C LEU A 79 -27.12 8.95 -11.60
N PRO A 80 -28.43 8.68 -11.50
CA PRO A 80 -29.15 8.02 -12.59
C PRO A 80 -29.24 8.93 -13.83
N GLU A 81 -29.42 8.33 -15.02
CA GLU A 81 -29.48 9.05 -16.31
C GLU A 81 -30.49 10.20 -16.30
N ASN A 82 -31.63 10.02 -15.63
CA ASN A 82 -32.67 11.05 -15.51
C ASN A 82 -32.38 12.11 -14.44
N LYS A 83 -31.25 11.98 -13.75
CA LYS A 83 -30.79 12.84 -12.63
C LYS A 83 -31.84 13.04 -11.52
N ARG A 84 -32.71 12.05 -11.28
CA ARG A 84 -33.76 12.13 -10.27
C ARG A 84 -33.58 11.12 -9.15
N PHE A 85 -33.59 11.61 -7.92
CA PHE A 85 -33.61 10.75 -6.72
C PHE A 85 -35.03 10.33 -6.39
N ASN A 86 -35.26 9.05 -6.10
CA ASN A 86 -36.53 8.53 -5.64
C ASN A 86 -36.47 8.16 -4.14
N PRO A 87 -36.89 9.09 -3.25
CA PRO A 87 -36.76 8.86 -1.81
C PRO A 87 -37.65 7.72 -1.28
N LYS A 88 -38.67 7.33 -2.05
CA LYS A 88 -39.60 6.25 -1.72
C LYS A 88 -39.24 4.91 -2.34
N ALA A 89 -38.20 4.84 -3.17
CA ALA A 89 -37.73 3.58 -3.71
C ALA A 89 -37.37 2.64 -2.55
N LYS A 90 -37.71 1.37 -2.70
CA LYS A 90 -37.23 0.33 -1.81
C LYS A 90 -35.79 0.00 -2.18
N ILE A 91 -35.06 -0.52 -1.22
CA ILE A 91 -33.67 -0.96 -1.42
C ILE A 91 -33.61 -2.46 -1.17
N ASN A 92 -33.01 -3.19 -2.09
CA ASN A 92 -32.83 -4.63 -1.92
C ASN A 92 -31.58 -4.97 -1.08
N LYS A 93 -31.48 -6.23 -0.68
CA LYS A 93 -30.39 -6.71 0.18
C LYS A 93 -29.00 -6.46 -0.42
N ILE A 94 -28.83 -6.67 -1.71
CA ILE A 94 -27.56 -6.53 -2.41
C ILE A 94 -27.13 -5.07 -2.50
N GLU A 95 -28.04 -4.19 -2.88
CA GLU A 95 -27.79 -2.75 -2.91
C GLU A 95 -27.41 -2.21 -1.52
N GLY A 96 -28.13 -2.66 -0.48
CA GLY A 96 -27.84 -2.26 0.89
C GLY A 96 -26.49 -2.73 1.37
N LEU A 97 -26.13 -3.98 1.11
CA LEU A 97 -24.79 -4.50 1.42
C LEU A 97 -23.70 -3.68 0.71
N LYS A 98 -23.84 -3.45 -0.59
CA LYS A 98 -22.87 -2.66 -1.35
C LYS A 98 -22.70 -1.27 -0.73
N MET A 99 -23.78 -0.57 -0.43
CA MET A 99 -23.73 0.77 0.18
C MET A 99 -23.03 0.76 1.54
N VAL A 100 -23.25 -0.27 2.38
CA VAL A 100 -22.58 -0.42 3.67
C VAL A 100 -21.09 -0.69 3.47
N PHE A 101 -20.73 -1.57 2.55
CA PHE A 101 -19.32 -1.87 2.27
C PHE A 101 -18.57 -0.65 1.76
N ASP A 102 -19.15 0.08 0.80
CA ASP A 102 -18.54 1.29 0.24
C ASP A 102 -18.39 2.39 1.32
N LEU A 103 -19.42 2.60 2.17
CA LEU A 103 -19.39 3.62 3.21
C LEU A 103 -18.37 3.34 4.32
N TYR A 104 -18.25 2.09 4.73
CA TYR A 104 -17.39 1.70 5.86
C TYR A 104 -16.03 1.16 5.43
N GLY A 105 -15.69 1.28 4.14
CA GLY A 105 -14.39 0.85 3.60
C GLY A 105 -14.15 -0.64 3.70
N LEU A 106 -15.21 -1.46 3.71
CA LEU A 106 -15.08 -2.92 3.79
C LEU A 106 -14.76 -3.49 2.41
N SER A 107 -13.64 -4.18 2.30
CA SER A 107 -13.26 -4.84 1.05
C SER A 107 -13.90 -6.21 0.93
N ALA A 108 -14.66 -6.42 -0.17
CA ALA A 108 -15.13 -7.74 -0.59
C ALA A 108 -14.17 -8.27 -1.66
N SER A 109 -13.26 -9.16 -1.27
CA SER A 109 -12.32 -9.77 -2.22
C SER A 109 -13.07 -10.55 -3.30
N ARG A 110 -12.71 -10.31 -4.57
CA ARG A 110 -13.28 -11.06 -5.72
C ARG A 110 -13.01 -12.57 -5.68
N LEU A 111 -12.15 -13.02 -4.77
CA LEU A 111 -11.83 -14.44 -4.56
C LEU A 111 -12.76 -15.12 -3.54
N LEU A 112 -13.65 -14.37 -2.88
CA LEU A 112 -14.61 -14.95 -1.97
C LEU A 112 -15.70 -15.69 -2.75
N THR A 113 -15.93 -16.94 -2.39
CA THR A 113 -16.98 -17.81 -2.92
C THR A 113 -17.97 -18.14 -1.81
N LEU A 114 -19.18 -18.52 -2.20
CA LEU A 114 -20.18 -19.01 -1.25
C LEU A 114 -19.94 -20.49 -0.99
N ASP A 115 -19.93 -20.88 0.29
CA ASP A 115 -19.85 -22.29 0.70
C ASP A 115 -21.14 -23.07 0.39
N HIS A 116 -22.24 -22.36 0.18
CA HIS A 116 -23.54 -22.90 -0.16
C HIS A 116 -24.07 -22.30 -1.47
N THR A 117 -24.79 -23.10 -2.26
CA THR A 117 -25.41 -22.65 -3.52
C THR A 117 -26.87 -22.27 -3.26
N TYR A 118 -27.21 -21.01 -3.49
CA TYR A 118 -28.57 -20.49 -3.42
C TYR A 118 -29.20 -20.48 -4.81
N GLU A 119 -30.50 -20.82 -4.90
CA GLU A 119 -31.23 -20.93 -6.17
C GLU A 119 -31.40 -19.58 -6.88
N ASP A 120 -31.48 -18.49 -6.10
CA ASP A 120 -31.65 -17.12 -6.60
C ASP A 120 -30.33 -16.34 -6.74
N VAL A 121 -29.18 -17.00 -6.60
CA VAL A 121 -27.83 -16.41 -6.79
C VAL A 121 -27.19 -16.97 -8.04
N ASP A 122 -26.95 -16.14 -9.06
CA ASP A 122 -26.18 -16.52 -10.23
C ASP A 122 -24.72 -16.79 -9.85
N LYS A 123 -24.19 -17.94 -10.25
CA LYS A 123 -22.81 -18.39 -9.93
C LYS A 123 -21.70 -17.43 -10.38
N ASN A 124 -21.98 -16.57 -11.34
CA ASN A 124 -21.04 -15.58 -11.85
C ASN A 124 -21.42 -14.14 -11.48
N ALA A 125 -22.34 -13.97 -10.51
CA ALA A 125 -22.81 -12.64 -10.15
C ALA A 125 -21.70 -11.80 -9.47
N TRP A 126 -21.60 -10.56 -9.86
CA TRP A 126 -20.62 -9.62 -9.32
C TRP A 126 -20.75 -9.40 -7.80
N TYR A 127 -21.92 -9.68 -7.25
CA TYR A 127 -22.24 -9.46 -5.84
C TYR A 127 -21.93 -10.66 -4.92
N ILE A 128 -21.48 -11.78 -5.46
CA ILE A 128 -21.11 -12.98 -4.66
C ILE A 128 -20.12 -12.62 -3.54
N PRO A 129 -19.03 -11.87 -3.78
CA PRO A 129 -18.10 -11.50 -2.73
C PRO A 129 -18.74 -10.67 -1.61
N TYR A 130 -19.73 -9.84 -1.95
CA TYR A 130 -20.47 -9.05 -0.96
C TYR A 130 -21.35 -9.93 -0.08
N ILE A 131 -22.06 -10.91 -0.69
CA ILE A 131 -22.87 -11.88 0.06
C ILE A 131 -21.97 -12.69 0.99
N ALA A 132 -20.91 -13.30 0.46
CA ALA A 132 -19.99 -14.13 1.24
C ALA A 132 -19.40 -13.37 2.42
N LYS A 133 -18.92 -12.15 2.19
CA LYS A 133 -18.36 -11.31 3.25
C LYS A 133 -19.42 -10.76 4.20
N GLY A 134 -20.59 -10.42 3.69
CA GLY A 134 -21.73 -9.97 4.51
C GLY A 134 -22.23 -11.04 5.48
N MET A 135 -22.25 -12.29 5.05
CA MET A 135 -22.57 -13.44 5.91
C MET A 135 -21.45 -13.74 6.94
N ASP A 136 -20.18 -13.72 6.50
CA ASP A 136 -19.01 -13.88 7.38
C ASP A 136 -18.97 -12.83 8.51
N LEU A 137 -19.41 -11.62 8.21
CA LEU A 137 -19.52 -10.52 9.17
C LEU A 137 -20.88 -10.45 9.90
N GLU A 138 -21.76 -11.43 9.71
CA GLU A 138 -23.11 -11.50 10.28
C GLU A 138 -24.02 -10.30 9.94
N LEU A 139 -23.68 -9.53 8.89
CA LEU A 139 -24.46 -8.37 8.48
C LEU A 139 -25.81 -8.74 7.87
N ILE A 140 -25.92 -9.93 7.28
CA ILE A 140 -27.09 -10.41 6.57
C ILE A 140 -27.18 -11.93 6.59
N ASP A 141 -28.41 -12.47 6.57
CA ASP A 141 -28.70 -13.91 6.44
C ASP A 141 -29.47 -14.23 5.17
N PRO A 142 -29.39 -15.46 4.68
CA PRO A 142 -30.33 -15.97 3.68
C PRO A 142 -31.76 -15.99 4.25
N GLU A 143 -32.75 -15.90 3.37
CA GLU A 143 -34.16 -15.94 3.77
C GLU A 143 -34.60 -17.35 4.13
N GLU A 144 -34.14 -18.34 3.35
CA GLU A 144 -34.41 -19.75 3.53
C GLU A 144 -33.14 -20.56 3.27
N LEU A 145 -33.18 -21.86 3.55
CA LEU A 145 -32.02 -22.74 3.41
C LEU A 145 -31.37 -22.68 2.02
N ASN A 146 -32.17 -22.53 0.95
CA ASN A 146 -31.71 -22.51 -0.43
C ASN A 146 -31.98 -21.19 -1.17
N ILE A 147 -32.54 -20.18 -0.48
CA ILE A 147 -32.88 -18.88 -1.08
C ILE A 147 -32.20 -17.78 -0.26
N PHE A 148 -31.34 -17.02 -0.91
CA PHE A 148 -30.68 -15.89 -0.27
C PHE A 148 -31.60 -14.67 -0.14
N GLY A 149 -32.47 -14.44 -1.10
CA GLY A 149 -33.37 -13.29 -1.19
C GLY A 149 -32.71 -12.08 -1.87
N THR A 150 -31.99 -12.31 -2.97
CA THR A 150 -31.25 -11.26 -3.69
C THR A 150 -32.13 -10.09 -4.16
N GLN A 151 -33.40 -10.37 -4.46
CA GLN A 151 -34.40 -9.37 -4.90
C GLN A 151 -35.27 -8.86 -3.74
N SER A 152 -35.14 -9.41 -2.56
CA SER A 152 -35.95 -9.00 -1.41
C SER A 152 -35.53 -7.64 -0.89
N ASN A 153 -36.50 -6.84 -0.52
CA ASN A 153 -36.25 -5.53 0.05
C ASN A 153 -35.77 -5.63 1.50
N LEU A 154 -34.83 -4.77 1.86
CA LEU A 154 -34.39 -4.65 3.26
C LEU A 154 -35.53 -4.16 4.15
N THR A 155 -35.58 -4.73 5.34
CA THR A 155 -36.46 -4.29 6.43
C THR A 155 -35.72 -3.37 7.40
N ILE A 156 -36.48 -2.77 8.32
CA ILE A 156 -35.90 -2.02 9.45
C ILE A 156 -35.04 -2.94 10.32
N GLN A 157 -35.43 -4.20 10.49
CA GLN A 157 -34.68 -5.19 11.25
C GLN A 157 -33.34 -5.53 10.60
N ASP A 158 -33.32 -5.76 9.27
CA ASP A 158 -32.09 -6.02 8.54
C ASP A 158 -31.13 -4.84 8.64
N THR A 159 -31.65 -3.63 8.49
CA THR A 159 -30.85 -2.40 8.61
C THR A 159 -30.26 -2.23 10.01
N ALA A 160 -31.06 -2.48 11.06
CA ALA A 160 -30.59 -2.41 12.44
C ALA A 160 -29.50 -3.44 12.71
N ARG A 161 -29.66 -4.67 12.20
CA ARG A 161 -28.65 -5.71 12.28
C ARG A 161 -27.35 -5.30 11.61
N MET A 162 -27.40 -4.86 10.35
CA MET A 162 -26.22 -4.37 9.63
C MET A 162 -25.46 -3.31 10.44
N LEU A 163 -26.16 -2.36 11.04
CA LEU A 163 -25.54 -1.28 11.82
C LEU A 163 -24.92 -1.75 13.14
N VAL A 164 -25.54 -2.72 13.82
CA VAL A 164 -24.98 -3.30 15.05
C VAL A 164 -23.72 -4.09 14.72
N GLU A 165 -23.81 -5.01 13.75
CA GLU A 165 -22.67 -5.87 13.42
C GLU A 165 -21.52 -5.08 12.78
N ILE A 166 -21.81 -4.06 11.97
CA ILE A 166 -20.75 -3.19 11.46
C ILE A 166 -20.03 -2.45 12.59
N ASN A 167 -20.76 -1.99 13.61
CA ASN A 167 -20.13 -1.37 14.77
C ASN A 167 -19.30 -2.39 15.57
N ASN A 168 -19.75 -3.64 15.68
CA ASN A 168 -18.99 -4.72 16.29
C ASN A 168 -17.72 -5.03 15.47
N VAL A 169 -17.83 -5.11 14.15
CA VAL A 169 -16.69 -5.27 13.23
C VAL A 169 -15.70 -4.12 13.38
N LEU A 170 -16.19 -2.88 13.36
CA LEU A 170 -15.33 -1.69 13.53
C LEU A 170 -14.73 -1.62 14.93
N ALA A 171 -15.49 -2.02 15.98
CA ALA A 171 -14.97 -2.12 17.33
C ALA A 171 -13.90 -3.22 17.43
N ASN A 172 -14.11 -4.37 16.78
CA ASN A 172 -13.14 -5.46 16.72
C ASN A 172 -11.95 -5.17 15.81
N GLN A 173 -12.14 -4.40 14.73
CA GLN A 173 -11.04 -3.88 13.90
C GLN A 173 -10.30 -2.72 14.61
N ARG A 174 -10.98 -1.99 15.49
CA ARG A 174 -10.40 -1.00 16.40
C ARG A 174 -9.78 -1.60 17.64
N GLN A 175 -9.84 -2.93 17.83
CA GLN A 175 -9.02 -3.63 18.81
C GLN A 175 -7.75 -4.21 18.14
N PRO A 176 -6.67 -3.42 18.01
CA PRO A 176 -5.44 -3.90 18.57
C PRO A 176 -5.77 -4.07 20.05
N GLN A 177 -5.28 -5.11 20.73
CA GLN A 177 -5.25 -5.05 22.19
C GLN A 177 -4.63 -3.70 22.52
N GLU A 178 -5.48 -2.78 23.01
CA GLU A 178 -5.00 -1.55 23.58
C GLU A 178 -4.05 -1.95 24.70
N ILE A 179 -2.75 -1.96 24.39
CA ILE A 179 -1.82 -1.47 25.38
C ILE A 179 -2.18 0.01 25.43
N TYR A 180 -3.20 0.33 26.20
CA TYR A 180 -3.54 1.69 26.53
C TYR A 180 -2.30 2.28 27.17
N LEU A 181 -1.59 3.08 26.43
CA LEU A 181 -0.76 4.14 26.99
C LEU A 181 -1.75 5.17 27.61
N GLY A 182 -2.55 4.77 28.60
CA GLY A 182 -3.59 5.55 29.22
C GLY A 182 -4.42 6.41 28.25
N SER A 183 -5.67 6.68 28.53
CA SER A 183 -6.43 7.69 27.79
C SER A 183 -5.54 8.94 27.64
N PRO A 184 -5.38 9.52 26.43
CA PRO A 184 -4.62 10.74 26.29
C PRO A 184 -5.15 11.69 27.36
N ASN A 185 -4.27 12.17 28.23
CA ASN A 185 -4.69 13.11 29.24
C ASN A 185 -5.21 14.34 28.48
N ILE A 186 -6.54 14.48 28.44
CA ILE A 186 -7.24 15.53 27.68
C ILE A 186 -6.62 16.89 28.02
N GLU A 187 -6.24 17.09 29.29
CA GLU A 187 -5.52 18.30 29.74
C GLU A 187 -4.19 18.55 29.00
N LYS A 188 -3.48 17.51 28.54
CA LYS A 188 -2.23 17.67 27.77
C LYS A 188 -2.48 17.99 26.30
N ILE A 189 -3.58 17.53 25.73
CA ILE A 189 -4.00 17.94 24.38
C ILE A 189 -4.42 19.41 24.39
N ASP A 190 -5.14 19.83 25.43
CA ASP A 190 -5.49 21.24 25.64
C ASP A 190 -4.25 22.13 25.78
N ILE A 191 -3.20 21.63 26.47
CA ILE A 191 -1.90 22.32 26.54
C ILE A 191 -1.26 22.44 25.16
N LEU A 192 -1.29 21.40 24.34
CA LEU A 192 -0.76 21.46 22.97
C LEU A 192 -1.48 22.53 22.14
N TYR A 193 -2.81 22.58 22.25
CA TYR A 193 -3.60 23.61 21.57
C TYR A 193 -3.29 25.02 22.10
N ASP A 194 -3.21 25.20 23.41
CA ASP A 194 -2.85 26.49 24.05
C ASP A 194 -1.44 26.95 23.63
N VAL A 195 -0.48 26.02 23.55
CA VAL A 195 0.89 26.35 23.07
C VAL A 195 0.83 26.78 21.60
N TYR A 196 0.07 26.05 20.76
CA TYR A 196 -0.11 26.41 19.36
C TYR A 196 -0.70 27.82 19.20
N GLU A 197 -1.77 28.17 19.93
CA GLU A 197 -2.36 29.50 19.90
C GLU A 197 -1.37 30.58 20.37
N LYS A 198 -0.59 30.29 21.42
CA LYS A 198 0.41 31.25 21.94
C LYS A 198 1.53 31.51 20.95
N VAL A 199 2.00 30.46 20.26
CA VAL A 199 2.99 30.59 19.19
C VAL A 199 2.44 31.48 18.07
N GLN A 200 1.22 31.23 17.61
CA GLN A 200 0.62 32.07 16.59
C GLN A 200 0.44 33.53 16.99
N LYS A 201 0.04 33.78 18.25
CA LYS A 201 -0.29 35.15 18.70
C LYS A 201 0.92 35.96 19.17
N HIS A 202 1.93 35.28 19.72
CA HIS A 202 2.97 35.95 20.48
C HIS A 202 4.40 35.71 20.02
N TYR A 203 4.62 34.75 19.08
CA TYR A 203 5.95 34.55 18.55
C TYR A 203 6.39 35.75 17.70
N PHE A 204 7.56 36.29 18.00
CA PHE A 204 8.02 37.53 17.40
C PHE A 204 8.14 37.50 15.86
N TYR A 205 8.51 36.34 15.32
CA TYR A 205 8.65 36.10 13.86
C TYR A 205 7.47 35.32 13.28
N ASN A 206 6.25 35.54 13.77
CA ASN A 206 5.08 34.77 13.39
C ASN A 206 4.66 34.95 11.91
N GLU A 207 5.05 36.03 11.25
CA GLU A 207 4.76 36.28 9.83
C GLU A 207 5.44 35.28 8.88
N GLU A 208 6.48 34.59 9.33
CA GLU A 208 7.22 33.59 8.58
C GLU A 208 6.65 32.15 8.78
N ILE A 209 5.70 31.98 9.73
CA ILE A 209 5.17 30.65 10.09
C ILE A 209 4.00 30.29 9.21
N LYS A 210 4.12 29.15 8.52
CA LYS A 210 3.00 28.47 7.87
C LYS A 210 2.30 27.54 8.87
N ASN A 211 1.01 27.77 9.12
CA ASN A 211 0.24 27.03 10.12
C ASN A 211 0.29 25.50 9.92
N ASP A 212 0.09 25.04 8.69
CA ASP A 212 0.11 23.62 8.37
C ASP A 212 1.48 22.98 8.64
N GLU A 213 2.57 23.68 8.32
CA GLU A 213 3.92 23.22 8.57
C GLU A 213 4.20 23.04 10.08
N LEU A 214 3.66 23.93 10.93
CA LEU A 214 3.79 23.82 12.38
C LEU A 214 3.07 22.56 12.91
N ILE A 215 1.85 22.32 12.45
CA ILE A 215 1.07 21.13 12.82
C ILE A 215 1.74 19.85 12.34
N TYR A 216 2.19 19.78 11.10
CA TYR A 216 2.90 18.60 10.59
C TYR A 216 4.18 18.29 11.37
N LYS A 217 4.92 19.31 11.78
CA LYS A 217 6.10 19.14 12.66
C LYS A 217 5.71 18.61 14.04
N ALA A 218 4.60 19.04 14.61
CA ALA A 218 4.10 18.52 15.87
C ALA A 218 3.69 17.05 15.76
N ILE A 219 2.98 16.66 14.69
CA ILE A 219 2.61 15.27 14.40
C ILE A 219 3.86 14.41 14.16
N SER A 220 4.82 14.91 13.37
CA SER A 220 6.10 14.23 13.14
C SER A 220 6.86 14.03 14.45
N GLY A 221 6.84 15.02 15.35
CA GLY A 221 7.43 14.90 16.69
C GLY A 221 6.78 13.80 17.53
N LEU A 222 5.45 13.67 17.46
CA LEU A 222 4.70 12.61 18.12
C LEU A 222 5.14 11.22 17.58
N VAL A 223 5.19 11.04 16.25
CA VAL A 223 5.58 9.78 15.64
C VAL A 223 7.05 9.46 15.95
N ASN A 224 7.94 10.43 15.85
CA ASN A 224 9.37 10.25 16.17
C ASN A 224 9.59 9.85 17.65
N SER A 225 8.69 10.23 18.56
CA SER A 225 8.79 9.84 19.98
C SER A 225 8.61 8.33 20.23
N LEU A 226 8.12 7.57 19.24
CA LEU A 226 8.03 6.12 19.31
C LEU A 226 9.42 5.46 19.32
N GLY A 227 10.47 6.14 18.87
CA GLY A 227 11.82 5.57 18.74
C GLY A 227 11.92 4.49 17.65
N ASP A 228 10.94 4.41 16.76
CA ASP A 228 10.89 3.48 15.64
C ASP A 228 11.34 4.19 14.35
N ASN A 229 12.44 3.70 13.78
CA ASN A 229 13.00 4.28 12.54
C ASN A 229 12.14 4.04 11.29
N TYR A 230 11.14 3.16 11.38
CA TYR A 230 10.30 2.77 10.25
C TYR A 230 8.93 3.44 10.26
N SER A 231 8.52 3.99 11.40
CA SER A 231 7.29 4.78 11.52
C SER A 231 7.57 6.23 11.19
N VAL A 232 6.81 6.79 10.25
CA VAL A 232 7.00 8.17 9.78
C VAL A 232 5.66 8.81 9.42
N PHE A 233 5.51 10.07 9.78
CA PHE A 233 4.45 10.92 9.25
C PHE A 233 4.99 11.70 8.05
N ASN A 234 4.33 11.56 6.93
CA ASN A 234 4.64 12.24 5.67
C ASN A 234 3.67 13.41 5.46
N THR A 235 4.19 14.57 5.12
CA THR A 235 3.35 15.68 4.62
C THR A 235 2.72 15.29 3.27
N PRO A 236 1.75 16.05 2.74
CA PRO A 236 1.19 15.79 1.42
C PRO A 236 2.25 15.66 0.31
N VAL A 237 3.27 16.52 0.35
CA VAL A 237 4.38 16.50 -0.61
C VAL A 237 5.22 15.23 -0.45
N ASP A 238 5.59 14.88 0.78
CA ASP A 238 6.39 13.68 1.06
C ASP A 238 5.60 12.40 0.75
N THR A 239 4.28 12.42 0.95
CA THR A 239 3.37 11.31 0.59
C THR A 239 3.34 11.10 -0.93
N GLU A 240 3.23 12.17 -1.70
CA GLU A 240 3.25 12.09 -3.16
C GLU A 240 4.60 11.53 -3.66
N GLU A 241 5.72 11.97 -3.07
CA GLU A 241 7.05 11.45 -3.40
C GLU A 241 7.18 9.96 -3.01
N PHE A 242 6.71 9.59 -1.83
CA PHE A 242 6.69 8.18 -1.37
C PHE A 242 5.90 7.28 -2.32
N MET A 243 4.72 7.71 -2.76
CA MET A 243 3.89 6.95 -3.70
C MET A 243 4.59 6.80 -5.06
N LYS A 244 5.15 7.86 -5.60
CA LYS A 244 5.92 7.81 -6.87
C LYS A 244 7.12 6.88 -6.78
N HIS A 245 7.81 6.86 -5.65
CA HIS A 245 8.94 5.96 -5.46
C HIS A 245 8.53 4.48 -5.50
N ASN A 246 7.37 4.16 -4.93
CA ASN A 246 6.89 2.78 -4.85
C ASN A 246 6.28 2.27 -6.17
N THR A 247 5.77 3.15 -7.04
CA THR A 247 5.25 2.77 -8.36
C THR A 247 6.34 2.62 -9.42
N GLY A 248 7.57 3.06 -9.13
CA GLY A 248 8.66 3.04 -10.11
C GLY A 248 8.47 4.02 -11.27
N GLU A 249 7.43 4.83 -11.25
CA GLU A 249 7.16 5.85 -12.25
C GLU A 249 7.75 7.19 -11.82
N PHE A 250 8.78 7.62 -12.50
CA PHE A 250 9.40 8.92 -12.28
C PHE A 250 9.24 9.82 -13.50
N GLN A 251 8.95 11.09 -13.24
CA GLN A 251 9.09 12.11 -14.27
C GLN A 251 10.40 12.88 -14.04
N GLY A 252 11.34 12.72 -14.93
CA GLY A 252 12.65 13.30 -14.76
C GLY A 252 13.61 12.98 -15.90
N VAL A 253 14.88 12.92 -15.57
CA VAL A 253 15.95 12.71 -16.55
C VAL A 253 16.63 11.35 -16.46
N GLY A 254 16.34 10.54 -15.42
CA GLY A 254 16.84 9.16 -15.29
C GLY A 254 18.29 9.07 -14.83
N MET A 255 18.61 9.71 -13.70
CA MET A 255 19.91 9.55 -13.04
C MET A 255 19.77 9.53 -11.52
N TRP A 256 20.61 8.75 -10.88
CA TRP A 256 20.85 8.76 -9.44
C TRP A 256 21.91 9.81 -9.13
N ILE A 257 21.76 10.49 -8.00
CA ILE A 257 22.70 11.53 -7.60
C ILE A 257 23.08 11.41 -6.14
N GLU A 258 24.31 11.78 -5.82
CA GLU A 258 24.84 11.74 -4.47
C GLU A 258 25.71 12.98 -4.18
N ARG A 259 26.03 13.19 -2.91
CA ARG A 259 26.92 14.27 -2.49
C ARG A 259 28.34 14.00 -3.02
N ASN A 260 28.93 14.97 -3.71
CA ASN A 260 30.31 14.94 -4.16
C ASN A 260 31.02 16.26 -3.83
N GLY A 261 31.64 16.33 -2.65
CA GLY A 261 32.23 17.54 -2.11
C GLY A 261 31.22 18.68 -1.94
N ASP A 262 31.52 19.83 -2.54
CA ASP A 262 30.62 21.02 -2.50
C ASP A 262 29.45 20.91 -3.51
N TYR A 263 29.43 19.93 -4.36
CA TYR A 263 28.43 19.74 -5.41
C TYR A 263 27.73 18.37 -5.28
N THR A 264 26.88 18.07 -6.22
CA THR A 264 26.21 16.76 -6.37
C THR A 264 26.76 16.07 -7.61
N GLY A 265 27.13 14.79 -7.47
CA GLY A 265 27.60 13.94 -8.54
C GLY A 265 26.54 12.97 -9.04
N VAL A 266 26.75 12.45 -10.25
CA VAL A 266 25.95 11.35 -10.81
C VAL A 266 26.46 10.05 -10.22
N ALA A 267 25.62 9.35 -9.45
CA ALA A 267 25.89 8.05 -8.85
C ALA A 267 25.47 6.88 -9.74
N GLY A 268 24.52 7.12 -10.65
CA GLY A 268 24.05 6.13 -11.61
C GLY A 268 23.22 6.77 -12.73
N VAL A 269 23.07 6.05 -13.84
CA VAL A 269 22.25 6.48 -14.99
C VAL A 269 21.34 5.32 -15.36
N ILE A 270 20.05 5.60 -15.48
CA ILE A 270 19.02 4.61 -15.83
C ILE A 270 19.10 4.34 -17.34
N PRO A 271 19.13 3.06 -17.76
CA PRO A 271 19.10 2.70 -19.18
C PRO A 271 17.90 3.33 -19.92
N ASP A 272 18.08 3.63 -21.21
CA ASP A 272 17.09 4.25 -22.11
C ASP A 272 16.60 5.65 -21.68
N SER A 273 17.13 6.21 -20.61
CA SER A 273 16.74 7.50 -20.04
C SER A 273 17.28 8.69 -20.85
N PRO A 274 16.72 9.90 -20.68
CA PRO A 274 17.30 11.13 -21.22
C PRO A 274 18.76 11.37 -20.80
N ALA A 275 19.13 11.01 -19.57
CA ALA A 275 20.50 11.15 -19.07
C ALA A 275 21.49 10.25 -19.83
N GLU A 276 21.10 9.01 -20.11
CA GLU A 276 21.92 8.10 -20.88
C GLU A 276 22.08 8.56 -22.33
N LYS A 277 20.99 8.98 -22.99
CA LYS A 277 20.99 9.49 -24.38
C LYS A 277 21.92 10.68 -24.56
N GLU A 278 22.06 11.50 -23.52
CA GLU A 278 23.00 12.64 -23.51
C GLU A 278 24.38 12.27 -22.92
N ASN A 279 24.70 10.98 -22.82
CA ASN A 279 25.99 10.46 -22.34
C ASN A 279 26.44 10.99 -20.98
N LEU A 280 25.50 11.16 -20.02
CA LEU A 280 25.86 11.32 -18.62
C LEU A 280 26.38 10.00 -18.07
N LYS A 281 27.37 10.07 -17.17
CA LYS A 281 28.04 8.89 -16.60
C LYS A 281 28.27 9.05 -15.11
N VAL A 282 28.41 7.94 -14.42
CA VAL A 282 28.81 7.90 -13.02
C VAL A 282 30.08 8.71 -12.81
N GLY A 283 30.11 9.51 -11.77
CA GLY A 283 31.20 10.43 -11.44
C GLY A 283 31.13 11.82 -12.11
N ASP A 284 30.24 12.06 -13.08
CA ASP A 284 29.97 13.39 -13.61
C ASP A 284 29.43 14.30 -12.49
N ILE A 285 29.83 15.58 -12.46
CA ILE A 285 29.45 16.53 -11.39
C ILE A 285 28.53 17.61 -11.94
N ILE A 286 27.42 17.86 -11.27
CA ILE A 286 26.43 18.89 -11.60
C ILE A 286 26.88 20.22 -11.00
N LEU A 287 27.29 21.17 -11.83
CA LEU A 287 27.75 22.48 -11.41
C LEU A 287 26.62 23.52 -11.38
N LYS A 288 25.75 23.52 -12.41
CA LYS A 288 24.61 24.44 -12.52
C LYS A 288 23.37 23.73 -13.02
N ILE A 289 22.22 24.26 -12.65
CA ILE A 289 20.90 23.83 -13.10
C ILE A 289 20.17 25.09 -13.61
N ASP A 290 19.76 25.09 -14.88
CA ASP A 290 19.14 26.23 -15.57
C ASP A 290 19.89 27.56 -15.35
N GLY A 291 21.23 27.50 -15.38
CA GLY A 291 22.14 28.65 -15.20
C GLY A 291 22.43 29.01 -13.72
N VAL A 292 21.71 28.46 -12.76
CA VAL A 292 21.92 28.72 -11.32
C VAL A 292 23.01 27.80 -10.77
N ASP A 293 23.97 28.33 -10.02
CA ASP A 293 25.06 27.55 -9.39
C ASP A 293 24.48 26.65 -8.28
N ALA A 294 24.77 25.35 -8.38
CA ALA A 294 24.31 24.34 -7.44
C ALA A 294 25.30 24.08 -6.28
N LYS A 295 26.34 24.90 -6.15
CA LYS A 295 27.34 24.77 -5.09
C LYS A 295 26.70 24.82 -3.69
N GLY A 296 26.98 23.82 -2.85
CA GLY A 296 26.47 23.72 -1.49
C GLY A 296 24.99 23.33 -1.40
N TRP A 297 24.31 23.07 -2.51
CA TRP A 297 22.95 22.57 -2.46
C TRP A 297 22.92 21.16 -1.90
N ASP A 298 21.86 20.87 -1.14
CA ASP A 298 21.54 19.51 -0.73
C ASP A 298 21.16 18.66 -1.95
N PRO A 299 21.58 17.38 -2.04
CA PRO A 299 21.22 16.49 -3.15
C PRO A 299 19.72 16.41 -3.40
N MET A 300 18.89 16.46 -2.37
CA MET A 300 17.42 16.45 -2.51
C MET A 300 16.93 17.71 -3.23
N LYS A 301 17.48 18.89 -2.87
CA LYS A 301 17.18 20.15 -3.58
C LYS A 301 17.60 20.08 -5.04
N VAL A 302 18.76 19.49 -5.34
CA VAL A 302 19.23 19.27 -6.72
C VAL A 302 18.26 18.34 -7.46
N ALA A 303 17.88 17.21 -6.85
CA ALA A 303 16.92 16.27 -7.43
C ALA A 303 15.58 16.95 -7.74
N ASN A 304 15.01 17.68 -6.79
CA ASN A 304 13.72 18.35 -6.95
C ASN A 304 13.75 19.47 -8.00
N THR A 305 14.90 20.11 -8.20
CA THR A 305 15.05 21.12 -9.26
C THR A 305 15.18 20.47 -10.63
N ILE A 306 15.82 19.31 -10.74
CA ILE A 306 15.99 18.57 -11.99
C ILE A 306 14.71 17.83 -12.38
N LYS A 307 13.96 17.27 -11.43
CA LYS A 307 12.64 16.66 -11.65
C LYS A 307 11.68 17.69 -12.27
N GLY A 308 10.61 17.21 -12.89
CA GLY A 308 9.54 18.03 -13.44
C GLY A 308 8.74 17.30 -14.51
N PRO A 309 7.66 17.92 -15.02
CA PRO A 309 6.73 17.27 -15.97
C PRO A 309 7.43 16.75 -17.21
N ALA A 310 7.05 15.56 -17.66
CA ALA A 310 7.55 14.98 -18.91
C ALA A 310 7.32 15.93 -20.09
N GLY A 311 8.28 15.97 -21.02
CA GLY A 311 8.28 16.89 -22.17
C GLY A 311 8.87 18.27 -21.88
N THR A 312 9.15 18.64 -20.63
CA THR A 312 9.84 19.89 -20.29
C THR A 312 11.36 19.70 -20.29
N ASN A 313 12.10 20.79 -20.48
CA ASN A 313 13.56 20.75 -20.53
C ASN A 313 14.18 21.25 -19.22
N VAL A 314 15.36 20.69 -18.90
CA VAL A 314 16.28 21.21 -17.90
C VAL A 314 17.68 21.26 -18.48
N THR A 315 18.41 22.35 -18.25
CA THR A 315 19.78 22.50 -18.73
C THR A 315 20.77 22.40 -17.57
N LEU A 316 21.70 21.44 -17.66
CA LEU A 316 22.72 21.19 -16.64
C LEU A 316 24.08 21.60 -17.17
N LEU A 317 24.87 22.32 -16.37
CA LEU A 317 26.30 22.45 -16.58
C LEU A 317 27.00 21.30 -15.87
N ILE A 318 27.54 20.38 -16.61
CA ILE A 318 28.18 19.15 -16.13
C ILE A 318 29.69 19.24 -16.26
N LYS A 319 30.41 18.92 -15.19
CA LYS A 319 31.85 18.63 -15.24
C LYS A 319 32.03 17.13 -15.44
N LYS A 320 32.54 16.74 -16.62
CA LYS A 320 32.74 15.33 -16.95
C LYS A 320 33.82 14.70 -16.08
N HIS A 321 33.55 13.50 -15.57
CA HIS A 321 34.52 12.75 -14.75
C HIS A 321 35.74 12.34 -15.56
N ALA A 322 35.56 11.94 -16.83
CA ALA A 322 36.61 11.37 -17.67
C ALA A 322 37.78 12.32 -17.96
N ASP A 323 37.51 13.63 -18.15
CA ASP A 323 38.51 14.60 -18.62
C ASP A 323 38.38 16.00 -17.99
N GLY A 324 37.46 16.18 -17.06
CA GLY A 324 37.23 17.44 -16.33
C GLY A 324 36.59 18.55 -17.17
N ARG A 325 36.24 18.31 -18.44
CA ARG A 325 35.59 19.32 -19.30
C ARG A 325 34.23 19.69 -18.75
N GLN A 326 33.87 20.97 -18.89
CA GLN A 326 32.54 21.45 -18.56
C GLN A 326 31.70 21.54 -19.84
N VAL A 327 30.53 20.92 -19.83
CA VAL A 327 29.60 20.90 -20.95
C VAL A 327 28.18 21.24 -20.49
N ASN A 328 27.47 22.04 -21.28
CA ASN A 328 26.05 22.22 -21.09
C ASN A 328 25.32 21.06 -21.77
N VAL A 329 24.45 20.41 -20.99
CA VAL A 329 23.60 19.31 -21.44
C VAL A 329 22.16 19.73 -21.21
N THR A 330 21.34 19.72 -22.24
CA THR A 330 19.91 19.98 -22.15
C THR A 330 19.17 18.65 -22.22
N LEU A 331 18.46 18.31 -21.16
CA LEU A 331 17.73 17.06 -20.99
C LEU A 331 16.24 17.33 -21.10
N THR A 332 15.55 16.60 -21.95
CA THR A 332 14.09 16.61 -21.98
C THR A 332 13.58 15.60 -20.95
N ARG A 333 12.85 16.06 -19.96
CA ARG A 333 12.26 15.18 -18.95
C ARG A 333 11.31 14.19 -19.60
N ALA A 334 11.31 12.95 -19.13
CA ALA A 334 10.48 11.87 -19.66
C ALA A 334 9.81 11.11 -18.50
N HIS A 335 8.83 10.31 -18.83
CA HIS A 335 8.43 9.20 -17.96
C HIS A 335 9.57 8.18 -17.98
N ILE A 336 10.08 7.85 -16.81
CA ILE A 336 11.12 6.86 -16.60
C ILE A 336 10.45 5.66 -15.93
N GLU A 337 10.34 4.58 -16.65
CA GLU A 337 9.92 3.30 -16.10
C GLU A 337 11.17 2.57 -15.60
N MET A 338 11.21 2.28 -14.31
CA MET A 338 12.28 1.46 -13.75
C MET A 338 11.94 -0.01 -13.97
N LYS A 339 12.88 -0.74 -14.56
CA LYS A 339 12.80 -2.20 -14.59
C LYS A 339 13.36 -2.71 -13.27
N PHE A 340 12.53 -3.40 -12.53
CA PHE A 340 12.92 -3.98 -11.24
C PHE A 340 13.31 -5.45 -11.35
N VAL A 341 13.03 -6.07 -12.49
CA VAL A 341 13.45 -7.45 -12.79
C VAL A 341 14.17 -7.44 -14.11
N GLU A 342 15.42 -7.85 -14.08
CA GLU A 342 16.22 -8.15 -15.26
C GLU A 342 16.64 -9.61 -15.23
N GLY A 343 17.03 -10.17 -16.36
CA GLY A 343 17.46 -11.55 -16.37
C GLY A 343 18.20 -11.96 -17.63
N GLU A 344 19.07 -12.94 -17.45
CA GLU A 344 19.85 -13.53 -18.52
C GLU A 344 20.12 -15.02 -18.29
N ILE A 345 20.68 -15.67 -19.29
CA ILE A 345 21.10 -17.07 -19.20
C ILE A 345 22.62 -17.12 -19.00
N LEU A 346 23.05 -17.53 -17.81
CA LEU A 346 24.47 -17.72 -17.51
C LEU A 346 24.92 -19.14 -17.92
N ASP A 347 26.13 -19.25 -18.44
CA ASP A 347 26.76 -20.52 -18.87
C ASP A 347 25.84 -21.40 -19.75
N ASN A 348 24.89 -20.80 -20.48
CA ASN A 348 23.89 -21.44 -21.36
C ASN A 348 22.83 -22.31 -20.64
N TYR A 349 22.84 -22.40 -19.30
CA TYR A 349 21.97 -23.35 -18.57
C TYR A 349 21.34 -22.79 -17.29
N TYR A 350 21.83 -21.67 -16.77
CA TYR A 350 21.37 -21.13 -15.50
C TYR A 350 20.58 -19.86 -15.74
N ALA A 351 19.32 -19.85 -15.32
CA ALA A 351 18.49 -18.66 -15.37
C ALA A 351 18.87 -17.74 -14.20
N TYR A 352 19.32 -16.54 -14.53
CA TYR A 352 19.68 -15.51 -13.56
C TYR A 352 18.65 -14.39 -13.62
N PHE A 353 18.13 -14.04 -12.44
CA PHE A 353 17.21 -12.94 -12.24
C PHE A 353 17.85 -11.94 -11.29
N ASP A 354 18.03 -10.71 -11.74
CA ASP A 354 18.36 -9.58 -10.89
C ASP A 354 17.04 -8.88 -10.52
N ILE A 355 16.73 -8.87 -9.22
CA ILE A 355 15.50 -8.27 -8.69
C ILE A 355 15.92 -7.14 -7.76
N SER A 356 15.89 -5.91 -8.25
CA SER A 356 16.38 -4.73 -7.53
C SER A 356 15.40 -4.14 -6.53
N GLN A 357 14.10 -4.45 -6.66
CA GLN A 357 13.03 -4.02 -5.74
C GLN A 357 11.81 -4.93 -5.91
N PHE A 358 10.85 -4.86 -4.95
CA PHE A 358 9.57 -5.56 -5.00
C PHE A 358 8.41 -4.58 -5.28
N PRO A 359 8.20 -4.16 -6.54
CA PRO A 359 7.05 -3.31 -6.93
C PRO A 359 5.75 -4.10 -6.87
N GLN A 360 4.62 -3.40 -6.91
CA GLN A 360 3.31 -4.04 -6.87
C GLN A 360 3.08 -5.02 -8.03
N ASP A 361 3.61 -4.73 -9.21
CA ASP A 361 3.44 -5.50 -10.45
C ASP A 361 4.61 -6.43 -10.77
N LEU A 362 5.44 -6.78 -9.78
CA LEU A 362 6.63 -7.65 -9.93
C LEU A 362 6.32 -8.92 -10.73
N LYS A 363 5.14 -9.50 -10.50
CA LYS A 363 4.72 -10.74 -11.14
C LYS A 363 4.74 -10.65 -12.67
N ASN A 364 4.29 -9.54 -13.23
CA ASN A 364 4.24 -9.35 -14.68
C ASN A 364 5.65 -9.29 -15.28
N ASP A 365 6.55 -8.53 -14.64
CA ASP A 365 7.95 -8.41 -15.07
C ASP A 365 8.67 -9.76 -14.94
N PHE A 366 8.47 -10.45 -13.82
CA PHE A 366 9.06 -11.77 -13.61
C PHE A 366 8.57 -12.79 -14.64
N ASP A 367 7.27 -12.84 -14.95
CA ASP A 367 6.68 -13.73 -15.96
C ASP A 367 7.27 -13.44 -17.34
N GLU A 368 7.42 -12.16 -17.73
CA GLU A 368 7.99 -11.77 -19.01
C GLU A 368 9.45 -12.24 -19.15
N ILE A 369 10.27 -12.01 -18.11
CA ILE A 369 11.68 -12.41 -18.11
C ILE A 369 11.79 -13.94 -18.04
N ALA A 370 11.04 -14.59 -17.15
CA ALA A 370 11.05 -16.04 -16.99
C ALA A 370 10.70 -16.77 -18.30
N ALA A 371 9.74 -16.26 -19.06
CA ALA A 371 9.38 -16.82 -20.36
C ALA A 371 10.53 -16.79 -21.39
N LYS A 372 11.47 -15.86 -21.24
CA LYS A 372 12.63 -15.70 -22.12
C LYS A 372 13.80 -16.59 -21.71
N ILE A 373 14.04 -16.76 -20.39
CA ILE A 373 15.29 -17.35 -19.90
C ILE A 373 15.10 -18.73 -19.24
N VAL A 374 13.89 -19.10 -18.80
CA VAL A 374 13.64 -20.42 -18.23
C VAL A 374 13.10 -21.36 -19.32
N SER A 375 13.70 -22.51 -19.45
CA SER A 375 13.36 -23.52 -20.46
C SER A 375 13.59 -24.94 -19.94
N ASN A 376 13.29 -25.95 -20.75
CA ASN A 376 13.60 -27.36 -20.44
C ASN A 376 15.11 -27.65 -20.37
N ARG A 377 15.97 -26.70 -20.76
CA ARG A 377 17.44 -26.81 -20.64
C ARG A 377 17.97 -26.19 -19.37
N THR A 378 17.16 -25.43 -18.63
CA THR A 378 17.55 -24.77 -17.40
C THR A 378 17.94 -25.81 -16.35
N ARG A 379 19.13 -25.63 -15.76
CA ARG A 379 19.73 -26.54 -14.75
C ARG A 379 19.73 -25.98 -13.35
N GLY A 380 19.40 -24.72 -13.19
CA GLY A 380 19.29 -24.01 -11.91
C GLY A 380 18.85 -22.58 -12.11
N ILE A 381 18.33 -21.99 -11.04
CA ILE A 381 17.82 -20.62 -10.99
C ILE A 381 18.63 -19.85 -9.95
N ILE A 382 19.06 -18.64 -10.29
CA ILE A 382 19.69 -17.68 -9.39
C ILE A 382 18.76 -16.49 -9.25
N LEU A 383 18.36 -16.19 -8.02
CA LEU A 383 17.64 -14.99 -7.65
C LEU A 383 18.62 -14.04 -6.96
N ASP A 384 18.97 -12.95 -7.60
CA ASP A 384 19.86 -11.95 -7.02
C ASP A 384 19.03 -10.87 -6.33
N LEU A 385 19.11 -10.83 -5.02
CA LEU A 385 18.44 -9.87 -4.13
C LEU A 385 19.45 -8.92 -3.46
N ARG A 386 20.69 -8.88 -3.93
CA ARG A 386 21.68 -7.92 -3.45
C ARG A 386 21.23 -6.49 -3.79
N ASN A 387 21.51 -5.56 -2.89
CA ASN A 387 21.07 -4.16 -2.98
C ASN A 387 19.54 -3.97 -3.09
N ASN A 388 18.74 -4.98 -2.77
CA ASN A 388 17.29 -4.91 -2.81
C ASN A 388 16.69 -4.56 -1.42
N PRO A 389 16.22 -3.34 -1.19
CA PRO A 389 15.69 -2.91 0.11
C PRO A 389 14.31 -3.49 0.43
N GLY A 390 13.76 -4.34 -0.46
CA GLY A 390 12.43 -4.91 -0.33
C GLY A 390 11.39 -4.20 -1.17
N GLY A 391 10.18 -4.05 -0.63
CA GLY A 391 9.03 -3.45 -1.30
C GLY A 391 7.72 -4.03 -0.79
N TYR A 392 6.77 -4.29 -1.67
CA TYR A 392 5.47 -4.83 -1.30
C TYR A 392 5.57 -6.30 -0.85
N VAL A 393 4.94 -6.61 0.28
CA VAL A 393 4.84 -7.98 0.79
C VAL A 393 4.10 -8.89 -0.19
N THR A 394 3.06 -8.37 -0.84
CA THR A 394 2.33 -9.10 -1.89
C THR A 394 3.22 -9.51 -3.06
N ALA A 395 4.18 -8.67 -3.45
CA ALA A 395 5.14 -9.01 -4.49
C ALA A 395 6.12 -10.13 -4.07
N ALA A 396 6.49 -10.17 -2.77
CA ALA A 396 7.26 -11.30 -2.23
C ALA A 396 6.42 -12.59 -2.23
N GLU A 397 5.13 -12.51 -1.87
CA GLU A 397 4.20 -13.66 -1.97
C GLU A 397 4.07 -14.16 -3.41
N ASP A 398 3.94 -13.23 -4.37
CA ASP A 398 3.89 -13.58 -5.79
C ASP A 398 5.16 -14.29 -6.25
N LEU A 399 6.34 -13.79 -5.90
CA LEU A 399 7.60 -14.46 -6.23
C LEU A 399 7.72 -15.83 -5.57
N LEU A 400 7.35 -15.96 -4.30
CA LEU A 400 7.36 -17.23 -3.58
C LEU A 400 6.39 -18.25 -4.21
N SER A 401 5.28 -17.78 -4.79
CA SER A 401 4.28 -18.63 -5.43
C SER A 401 4.83 -19.47 -6.59
N TYR A 402 5.98 -19.12 -7.16
CA TYR A 402 6.64 -19.91 -8.21
C TYR A 402 7.40 -21.11 -7.68
N PHE A 403 7.85 -21.10 -6.42
CA PHE A 403 8.82 -22.05 -5.88
C PHE A 403 8.28 -22.93 -4.77
N LEU A 404 7.27 -22.48 -4.03
CA LEU A 404 6.66 -23.19 -2.91
C LEU A 404 5.66 -24.24 -3.37
N GLU A 405 5.47 -25.29 -2.56
CA GLU A 405 4.34 -26.20 -2.72
C GLU A 405 3.07 -25.63 -2.05
N LYS A 406 1.92 -26.11 -2.46
CA LYS A 406 0.65 -25.71 -1.85
C LYS A 406 0.68 -25.96 -0.35
N GLU A 407 0.17 -25.00 0.44
CA GLU A 407 0.13 -24.96 1.91
C GLU A 407 1.48 -24.72 2.59
N ASP A 408 2.59 -24.61 1.85
CA ASP A 408 3.85 -24.17 2.45
C ASP A 408 3.70 -22.80 3.10
N THR A 409 4.26 -22.67 4.29
CA THR A 409 4.25 -21.40 5.03
C THR A 409 5.20 -20.41 4.36
N MET A 410 4.74 -19.23 4.01
CA MET A 410 5.58 -18.14 3.52
C MET A 410 6.23 -17.37 4.67
N TYR A 411 5.41 -16.95 5.63
CA TYR A 411 5.84 -16.22 6.84
C TYR A 411 4.70 -16.18 7.87
N TYR A 412 5.02 -15.77 9.09
CA TYR A 412 4.06 -15.40 10.12
C TYR A 412 4.07 -13.89 10.33
N LEU A 413 2.91 -13.29 10.61
CA LEU A 413 2.79 -11.92 11.08
C LEU A 413 2.33 -11.95 12.54
N ASP A 414 3.16 -11.42 13.42
CA ASP A 414 2.86 -11.25 14.84
C ASP A 414 2.32 -9.82 15.08
N TYR A 415 1.01 -9.72 15.32
CA TYR A 415 0.34 -8.47 15.67
C TYR A 415 0.18 -8.29 17.19
N LYS A 416 0.93 -9.02 18.00
CA LYS A 416 0.81 -9.12 19.48
C LYS A 416 -0.49 -9.77 20.00
N SER A 417 -1.58 -9.67 19.27
CA SER A 417 -2.90 -10.17 19.68
C SER A 417 -3.43 -11.29 18.81
N ASN A 418 -2.96 -11.40 17.59
CA ASN A 418 -3.45 -12.41 16.65
C ASN A 418 -2.40 -12.63 15.55
N ASP A 419 -1.75 -13.79 15.58
CA ASP A 419 -0.80 -14.19 14.56
C ASP A 419 -1.54 -14.50 13.26
N ARG A 420 -1.10 -13.90 12.17
CA ARG A 420 -1.53 -14.30 10.83
C ARG A 420 -0.47 -15.14 10.18
N LEU A 421 -0.93 -16.14 9.44
CA LEU A 421 -0.09 -17.07 8.71
C LEU A 421 -0.33 -16.90 7.20
N ALA A 422 0.73 -16.55 6.47
CA ALA A 422 0.70 -16.54 5.01
C ALA A 422 1.14 -17.91 4.47
N ARG A 423 0.38 -18.47 3.53
CA ARG A 423 0.63 -19.77 2.90
C ARG A 423 0.53 -19.70 1.38
N ALA A 424 1.29 -20.56 0.71
CA ALA A 424 1.16 -20.77 -0.72
C ALA A 424 -0.21 -21.39 -1.05
N LYS A 425 -0.96 -20.74 -1.94
CA LYS A 425 -2.32 -21.18 -2.33
C LYS A 425 -2.30 -22.36 -3.29
N GLU A 426 -1.26 -22.46 -4.11
CA GLU A 426 -1.07 -23.47 -5.15
C GLU A 426 0.40 -23.89 -5.19
N THR A 427 0.68 -25.06 -5.78
CA THR A 427 2.06 -25.51 -6.04
C THR A 427 2.66 -24.73 -7.20
N GLY A 428 3.79 -24.12 -6.96
CA GLY A 428 4.50 -23.29 -7.91
C GLY A 428 5.02 -24.04 -9.13
N ILE A 429 5.08 -23.33 -10.27
CA ILE A 429 5.52 -23.94 -11.53
C ILE A 429 6.99 -24.39 -11.52
N TYR A 430 7.80 -23.85 -10.61
CA TYR A 430 9.21 -24.22 -10.44
C TYR A 430 9.47 -25.07 -9.19
N ALA A 431 8.44 -25.34 -8.37
CA ALA A 431 8.57 -26.15 -7.15
C ALA A 431 9.19 -27.51 -7.45
N GLY A 432 10.32 -27.81 -6.77
CA GLY A 432 11.04 -29.06 -6.92
C GLY A 432 11.67 -29.34 -8.29
N LYS A 433 11.62 -28.41 -9.25
CA LYS A 433 12.10 -28.64 -10.63
C LYS A 433 13.55 -28.25 -10.87
N HIS A 434 14.02 -27.25 -10.18
CA HIS A 434 15.37 -26.70 -10.36
C HIS A 434 16.01 -26.43 -9.00
N PRO A 435 17.31 -26.66 -8.83
CA PRO A 435 18.05 -26.11 -7.69
C PRO A 435 18.04 -24.58 -7.78
N VAL A 436 17.80 -23.94 -6.64
CA VAL A 436 17.71 -22.48 -6.53
C VAL A 436 18.83 -21.95 -5.65
N VAL A 437 19.41 -20.84 -6.05
CA VAL A 437 20.33 -20.04 -5.23
C VAL A 437 19.74 -18.65 -5.08
N VAL A 438 19.77 -18.10 -3.86
CA VAL A 438 19.46 -16.69 -3.60
C VAL A 438 20.76 -15.99 -3.22
N LEU A 439 21.05 -14.87 -3.90
CA LEU A 439 22.17 -14.01 -3.55
C LEU A 439 21.69 -12.88 -2.67
N THR A 440 22.43 -12.64 -1.57
CA THR A 440 22.08 -11.60 -0.58
C THR A 440 23.28 -10.77 -0.19
N ASP A 441 23.02 -9.56 0.28
CA ASP A 441 23.98 -8.69 0.94
C ASP A 441 23.35 -7.92 2.12
N SER A 442 24.12 -7.04 2.75
CA SER A 442 23.65 -6.23 3.89
C SER A 442 22.56 -5.19 3.53
N SER A 443 22.26 -5.00 2.25
CA SER A 443 21.18 -4.14 1.75
C SER A 443 19.92 -4.92 1.40
N SER A 444 20.00 -6.26 1.36
CA SER A 444 18.83 -7.14 1.17
C SER A 444 17.92 -7.06 2.39
N ALA A 445 16.74 -6.44 2.26
CA ALA A 445 15.88 -6.12 3.41
C ALA A 445 14.39 -6.41 3.16
N SER A 446 13.61 -6.56 4.24
CA SER A 446 12.14 -6.60 4.20
C SER A 446 11.59 -7.72 3.28
N ALA A 447 10.91 -7.40 2.15
CA ALA A 447 10.39 -8.38 1.19
C ALA A 447 11.47 -9.35 0.68
N SER A 448 12.71 -8.87 0.46
CA SER A 448 13.86 -9.70 0.11
C SER A 448 14.15 -10.76 1.20
N GLU A 449 14.01 -10.37 2.46
CA GLU A 449 14.23 -11.27 3.59
C GLU A 449 13.06 -12.26 3.77
N ILE A 450 11.82 -11.86 3.45
CA ILE A 450 10.68 -12.79 3.41
C ILE A 450 10.94 -13.89 2.39
N VAL A 451 11.36 -13.54 1.18
CA VAL A 451 11.69 -14.52 0.12
C VAL A 451 12.86 -15.39 0.54
N THR A 452 13.96 -14.78 1.03
CA THR A 452 15.15 -15.49 1.47
C THR A 452 14.84 -16.47 2.60
N SER A 453 14.11 -16.03 3.63
CA SER A 453 13.73 -16.86 4.78
C SER A 453 12.85 -18.04 4.35
N ALA A 454 11.84 -17.79 3.53
CA ALA A 454 10.93 -18.84 3.09
C ALA A 454 11.64 -19.91 2.27
N LEU A 455 12.43 -19.52 1.27
CA LEU A 455 13.14 -20.46 0.41
C LEU A 455 14.24 -21.22 1.18
N LYS A 456 14.90 -20.57 2.15
CA LYS A 456 15.88 -21.20 3.02
C LYS A 456 15.24 -22.22 3.96
N ASP A 457 14.20 -21.81 4.70
CA ASP A 457 13.56 -22.62 5.72
C ASP A 457 12.89 -23.89 5.16
N HIS A 458 12.40 -23.82 3.91
CA HIS A 458 11.88 -24.98 3.17
C HIS A 458 12.98 -25.81 2.49
N GLY A 459 14.25 -25.39 2.56
CA GLY A 459 15.36 -26.09 1.91
C GLY A 459 15.30 -26.05 0.38
N ILE A 460 14.59 -25.07 -0.19
CA ILE A 460 14.42 -24.89 -1.64
C ILE A 460 15.64 -24.20 -2.23
N ALA A 461 16.17 -23.18 -1.53
CA ALA A 461 17.33 -22.44 -2.00
C ALA A 461 18.51 -22.51 -1.04
N THR A 462 19.72 -22.43 -1.62
CA THR A 462 20.95 -22.13 -0.89
C THR A 462 21.23 -20.64 -0.96
N ILE A 463 21.48 -20.02 0.19
CA ILE A 463 21.73 -18.58 0.29
C ILE A 463 23.24 -18.35 0.20
N ILE A 464 23.67 -17.50 -0.73
CA ILE A 464 25.08 -17.19 -0.99
C ILE A 464 25.27 -15.68 -0.97
N GLY A 465 26.31 -15.21 -0.30
CA GLY A 465 26.64 -13.78 -0.23
C GLY A 465 26.93 -13.32 1.19
N ASP A 466 26.33 -12.23 1.59
CA ASP A 466 26.46 -11.67 2.94
C ASP A 466 25.13 -11.75 3.69
N LYS A 467 25.23 -11.49 4.98
CA LYS A 467 24.10 -11.40 5.90
C LYS A 467 23.14 -10.28 5.49
N THR A 468 21.84 -10.55 5.54
CA THR A 468 20.81 -9.57 5.21
C THR A 468 20.66 -8.49 6.29
N PHE A 469 19.92 -7.43 5.96
CA PHE A 469 19.79 -6.22 6.78
C PHE A 469 19.14 -6.47 8.15
N GLY A 470 18.08 -7.27 8.23
CA GLY A 470 17.35 -7.52 9.46
C GLY A 470 16.16 -6.60 9.69
N LYS A 471 15.38 -6.30 8.66
CA LYS A 471 14.12 -5.55 8.79
C LYS A 471 12.94 -6.50 8.90
N GLY A 472 12.69 -7.01 10.09
CA GLY A 472 11.62 -7.97 10.39
C GLY A 472 10.29 -7.32 10.82
N VAL A 473 9.97 -6.10 10.38
CA VAL A 473 8.76 -5.38 10.75
C VAL A 473 7.91 -5.01 9.53
N ALA A 474 6.59 -5.06 9.71
CA ALA A 474 5.62 -4.66 8.70
C ALA A 474 4.98 -3.32 9.07
N GLN A 475 4.87 -2.43 8.08
CA GLN A 475 4.23 -1.14 8.24
C GLN A 475 2.90 -1.10 7.50
N GLN A 476 1.93 -0.39 8.07
CA GLN A 476 0.72 0.04 7.39
C GLN A 476 0.80 1.53 7.10
N VAL A 477 0.31 1.92 5.92
CA VAL A 477 0.18 3.33 5.54
C VAL A 477 -1.28 3.74 5.68
N TYR A 478 -1.50 4.81 6.44
CA TYR A 478 -2.80 5.46 6.61
C TYR A 478 -2.76 6.78 5.85
N PHE A 479 -3.71 7.00 4.95
CA PHE A 479 -3.82 8.24 4.17
C PHE A 479 -4.87 9.14 4.79
N TYR A 480 -4.63 10.46 4.75
CA TYR A 480 -5.52 11.48 5.27
C TYR A 480 -6.07 12.36 4.13
N ASP A 481 -7.19 13.01 4.35
CA ASP A 481 -7.91 13.79 3.34
C ASP A 481 -7.13 15.00 2.80
N ASP A 482 -6.16 15.50 3.59
CA ASP A 482 -5.26 16.59 3.17
C ASP A 482 -4.10 16.11 2.28
N GLY A 483 -4.03 14.80 1.99
CA GLY A 483 -2.98 14.17 1.22
C GLY A 483 -1.75 13.75 2.04
N SER A 484 -1.72 14.02 3.35
CA SER A 484 -0.67 13.51 4.23
C SER A 484 -0.83 12.01 4.50
N SER A 485 0.19 11.35 5.04
CA SER A 485 0.11 9.94 5.41
C SER A 485 0.91 9.61 6.68
N LEU A 486 0.45 8.58 7.38
CA LEU A 486 1.18 7.96 8.49
C LEU A 486 1.57 6.55 8.07
N LYS A 487 2.86 6.27 7.95
CA LYS A 487 3.40 4.93 7.87
C LYS A 487 3.76 4.48 9.28
N LEU A 488 3.13 3.42 9.77
CA LEU A 488 3.26 2.96 11.15
C LEU A 488 3.61 1.47 11.19
N THR A 489 4.59 1.10 11.98
CA THR A 489 4.90 -0.31 12.26
C THR A 489 3.79 -0.92 13.09
N ILE A 490 3.15 -1.95 12.56
CA ILE A 490 1.98 -2.60 13.14
C ILE A 490 2.19 -4.06 13.52
N ALA A 491 3.21 -4.72 12.95
CA ALA A 491 3.50 -6.12 13.18
C ALA A 491 4.99 -6.40 13.04
N GLU A 492 5.43 -7.48 13.67
CA GLU A 492 6.69 -8.16 13.38
C GLU A 492 6.40 -9.37 12.49
N TRP A 493 7.24 -9.66 11.51
CA TRP A 493 7.12 -10.88 10.72
C TRP A 493 8.25 -11.85 11.06
N LEU A 494 7.92 -13.13 11.02
CA LEU A 494 8.81 -14.23 11.33
C LEU A 494 8.91 -15.17 10.13
N GLY A 495 10.03 -15.81 9.94
CA GLY A 495 10.19 -16.86 8.92
C GLY A 495 9.27 -18.06 9.15
N PRO A 496 9.19 -19.00 8.20
CA PRO A 496 8.38 -20.23 8.32
C PRO A 496 8.66 -21.04 9.59
N ASN A 497 9.90 -21.09 10.03
CA ASN A 497 10.31 -21.76 11.27
C ASN A 497 10.13 -20.88 12.53
N LYS A 498 9.38 -19.77 12.42
CA LYS A 498 9.21 -18.75 13.47
C LYS A 498 10.53 -18.09 13.89
N THR A 499 11.49 -18.06 13.00
CA THR A 499 12.77 -17.37 13.22
C THR A 499 12.52 -15.87 13.16
N ARG A 500 12.99 -15.17 14.19
CA ARG A 500 12.94 -13.70 14.25
C ARG A 500 14.02 -13.12 13.35
N ILE A 501 13.61 -12.21 12.48
CA ILE A 501 14.49 -11.55 11.50
C ILE A 501 14.85 -10.14 11.95
N ASN A 502 13.93 -9.46 12.66
CA ASN A 502 14.14 -8.08 13.08
C ASN A 502 15.43 -7.94 13.90
N ASP A 503 16.27 -6.99 13.52
CA ASP A 503 17.61 -6.71 14.08
C ASP A 503 18.62 -7.87 13.97
N SER A 504 18.18 -9.03 13.46
CA SER A 504 19.01 -10.23 13.36
C SER A 504 19.51 -10.51 11.96
N GLY A 505 18.73 -10.22 10.92
CA GLY A 505 19.01 -10.60 9.54
C GLY A 505 19.04 -12.12 9.33
N ILE A 506 19.33 -12.51 8.10
CA ILE A 506 19.44 -13.92 7.68
C ILE A 506 20.90 -14.18 7.31
N GLU A 507 21.53 -15.14 7.99
CA GLU A 507 22.89 -15.57 7.67
C GLU A 507 22.87 -16.39 6.37
N PRO A 508 23.80 -16.15 5.43
CA PRO A 508 23.93 -17.00 4.25
C PRO A 508 24.43 -18.39 4.60
N ASP A 509 24.11 -19.38 3.76
CA ASP A 509 24.68 -20.74 3.90
C ASP A 509 26.15 -20.79 3.44
N ILE A 510 26.48 -19.92 2.50
CA ILE A 510 27.85 -19.74 1.98
C ILE A 510 28.18 -18.25 2.02
N HIS A 511 28.96 -17.85 2.99
CA HIS A 511 29.42 -16.47 3.10
C HIS A 511 30.54 -16.17 2.09
N ILE A 512 30.33 -15.15 1.30
CA ILE A 512 31.29 -14.58 0.35
C ILE A 512 30.95 -13.12 0.07
N LEU A 513 31.98 -12.29 0.06
CA LEU A 513 31.85 -10.87 -0.33
C LEU A 513 32.40 -10.69 -1.72
N ASP A 514 31.79 -9.80 -2.47
CA ASP A 514 32.35 -9.32 -3.73
C ASP A 514 33.54 -8.40 -3.45
N ARG A 515 34.56 -8.48 -4.27
CA ARG A 515 35.80 -7.73 -4.06
C ARG A 515 35.80 -6.51 -4.99
N GLU A 516 35.90 -5.33 -4.43
CA GLU A 516 35.92 -4.07 -5.17
C GLU A 516 37.10 -3.94 -6.16
N ASP A 517 38.16 -4.74 -5.98
CA ASP A 517 39.39 -4.68 -6.77
C ASP A 517 39.39 -5.63 -7.98
N THR A 518 38.28 -6.32 -8.25
CA THR A 518 38.14 -7.24 -9.39
C THR A 518 37.06 -6.77 -10.36
N THR A 519 37.17 -7.24 -11.62
CA THR A 519 36.14 -7.01 -12.65
C THR A 519 35.14 -8.16 -12.72
N LYS A 520 35.27 -9.14 -11.80
CA LYS A 520 34.45 -10.35 -11.75
C LYS A 520 33.58 -10.31 -10.51
N ASP A 521 32.35 -10.73 -10.65
CA ASP A 521 31.44 -10.95 -9.55
C ASP A 521 31.71 -12.33 -8.93
N GLU A 522 32.45 -12.35 -7.81
CA GLU A 522 32.81 -13.59 -7.12
C GLU A 522 31.60 -14.29 -6.53
N VAL A 523 30.53 -13.56 -6.21
CA VAL A 523 29.30 -14.11 -5.64
C VAL A 523 28.56 -14.92 -6.70
N ILE A 524 28.38 -14.34 -7.91
CA ILE A 524 27.77 -15.05 -9.06
C ILE A 524 28.66 -16.24 -9.47
N GLU A 525 29.98 -16.08 -9.54
CA GLU A 525 30.88 -17.22 -9.85
C GLU A 525 30.75 -18.36 -8.81
N LYS A 526 30.55 -18.02 -7.55
CA LYS A 526 30.33 -19.00 -6.48
C LYS A 526 29.00 -19.72 -6.63
N ALA A 527 27.94 -19.00 -6.95
CA ALA A 527 26.62 -19.55 -7.22
C ALA A 527 26.64 -20.54 -8.41
N LEU A 528 27.28 -20.15 -9.51
CA LEU A 528 27.45 -21.02 -10.67
C LEU A 528 28.24 -22.28 -10.34
N ARG A 529 29.34 -22.18 -9.57
CA ARG A 529 30.11 -23.33 -9.10
C ARG A 529 29.28 -24.24 -8.21
N TYR A 530 28.48 -23.69 -7.33
CA TYR A 530 27.58 -24.47 -6.49
C TYR A 530 26.56 -25.23 -7.33
N LEU A 531 25.84 -24.57 -8.22
CA LEU A 531 24.82 -25.18 -9.09
C LEU A 531 25.38 -26.25 -10.04
N LYS A 532 26.64 -26.13 -10.48
CA LYS A 532 27.31 -27.16 -11.29
C LYS A 532 27.57 -28.46 -10.50
N ASN A 533 27.67 -28.39 -9.18
CA ASN A 533 27.98 -29.53 -8.30
C ASN A 533 26.72 -30.17 -7.67
N VAL A 534 25.58 -29.45 -7.67
CA VAL A 534 24.31 -29.99 -7.22
C VAL A 534 23.67 -30.73 -8.38
N ARG A 535 23.43 -32.05 -8.22
CA ARG A 535 22.80 -32.91 -9.21
C ARG A 535 21.37 -33.24 -8.80
#